data_2e2882829b2c43844f719d621d8d6434
#
_entry.id   2e2882829b2c43844f719d621d8d6434
#
_cell.length_a   1.000
_cell.length_b   1.000
_cell.length_c   1.000
_cell.angle_alpha   90.00
_cell.angle_beta   90.00
_cell.angle_gamma   90.00
#
_symmetry.space_group_name_H-M   'P 1'
#
loop_
_entity.id
_entity.type
_entity.pdbx_description
1 polymer ?
#
loop_
_entity_poly.entity_id
_entity_poly.type
_entity_poly.pdbx_seq_one_letter_code
_entity_poly.pdbx_strand_id
1 'polypeptide(L)'
;MQKLLSLALIGMVVSSSANAESKTSFSYISTSTDLTYSTAKIALDMDGFAIGTTVDISEQFFLTGSYSKLSGTASASLSGTTIATGNLDQDTLTLGAGINLTNDLDRQAGTGSNLKASLAYSKTDIGTLSANNTLIGLKYDFALAKKVSINTTFSGVIDDFNPAYGVGIAYSLGGGDLHAGYAFSEDNVAGIKIEDSALSIGYSLNF
;
A
#
# COMPACT_ATOMS: atom_id res chain seq x y z
N MET A 1 -7.33 12.72 -16.62
CA MET A 1 -7.38 11.25 -16.57
C MET A 1 -6.18 10.65 -15.80
N GLN A 2 -4.93 11.05 -16.02
CA GLN A 2 -3.78 10.53 -15.25
C GLN A 2 -3.93 10.69 -13.73
N LYS A 3 -4.52 11.78 -13.25
CA LYS A 3 -4.71 12.06 -11.82
C LYS A 3 -5.70 11.12 -11.10
N LEU A 4 -6.71 10.61 -11.81
CA LEU A 4 -7.67 9.66 -11.25
C LEU A 4 -7.11 8.23 -11.08
N LEU A 5 -6.06 7.90 -11.83
CA LEU A 5 -5.38 6.60 -11.77
C LEU A 5 -4.30 6.55 -10.67
N SER A 6 -3.88 7.69 -10.12
CA SER A 6 -2.93 7.74 -9.00
C SER A 6 -3.48 7.11 -7.72
N LEU A 7 -4.78 6.99 -7.63
CA LEU A 7 -5.51 6.59 -6.43
C LEU A 7 -5.47 5.09 -6.11
N ALA A 8 -5.32 4.26 -7.11
CA ALA A 8 -5.33 2.81 -6.93
C ALA A 8 -4.06 2.25 -6.25
N LEU A 9 -3.15 3.11 -5.81
CA LEU A 9 -1.82 2.72 -5.34
C LEU A 9 -1.68 2.43 -3.85
N ILE A 10 -2.69 2.72 -3.04
CA ILE A 10 -2.61 2.67 -1.58
C ILE A 10 -2.42 1.26 -1.04
N GLY A 11 -2.95 0.25 -1.74
CA GLY A 11 -2.90 -1.14 -1.29
C GLY A 11 -1.50 -1.75 -1.12
N MET A 12 -0.44 -1.11 -1.62
CA MET A 12 0.88 -1.74 -1.67
C MET A 12 1.84 -1.34 -0.56
N VAL A 13 1.61 -0.23 0.14
CA VAL A 13 2.59 0.28 1.11
C VAL A 13 2.58 -0.50 2.41
N VAL A 14 1.53 -1.28 2.68
CA VAL A 14 1.32 -1.96 3.97
C VAL A 14 2.10 -3.26 4.14
N SER A 15 2.69 -3.82 3.09
CA SER A 15 3.16 -5.22 3.09
C SER A 15 4.63 -5.48 3.42
N SER A 16 5.43 -4.51 3.83
CA SER A 16 6.84 -4.79 4.12
C SER A 16 7.23 -4.50 5.56
N SER A 17 7.40 -5.50 6.38
CA SER A 17 8.01 -5.43 7.69
C SER A 17 9.49 -5.88 7.62
N ALA A 18 10.35 -5.26 8.40
CA ALA A 18 11.77 -5.30 8.20
C ALA A 18 12.59 -5.90 9.36
N ASN A 19 13.68 -6.49 8.96
CA ASN A 19 15.02 -6.50 9.59
C ASN A 19 15.99 -6.82 8.46
N ALA A 20 17.32 -6.68 8.64
CA ALA A 20 18.37 -6.81 7.64
C ALA A 20 18.40 -8.14 6.84
N GLU A 21 17.27 -8.71 6.56
CA GLU A 21 17.05 -10.00 5.88
C GLU A 21 16.11 -9.79 4.71
N SER A 22 16.35 -10.54 3.64
CA SER A 22 15.46 -10.56 2.48
C SER A 22 14.10 -11.10 2.87
N LYS A 23 13.03 -10.46 2.40
CA LYS A 23 11.67 -10.76 2.80
C LYS A 23 10.75 -10.85 1.62
N THR A 24 9.92 -11.91 1.58
CA THR A 24 8.82 -12.02 0.62
C THR A 24 7.50 -12.08 1.36
N SER A 25 6.54 -11.25 0.95
CA SER A 25 5.21 -11.17 1.54
C SER A 25 4.14 -11.60 0.55
N PHE A 26 3.09 -12.23 1.08
CA PHE A 26 1.84 -12.55 0.37
C PHE A 26 0.70 -11.93 1.16
N SER A 27 -0.16 -11.18 0.50
CA SER A 27 -1.26 -10.48 1.17
C SER A 27 -2.55 -10.59 0.36
N TYR A 28 -3.66 -10.71 1.06
CA TYR A 28 -4.97 -10.37 0.55
C TYR A 28 -5.21 -8.88 0.81
N ILE A 29 -5.75 -8.18 -0.19
CA ILE A 29 -6.03 -6.75 -0.13
C ILE A 29 -7.48 -6.52 -0.52
N SER A 30 -8.16 -5.65 0.21
CA SER A 30 -9.47 -5.11 -0.13
C SER A 30 -9.36 -3.59 -0.15
N THR A 31 -9.81 -2.97 -1.24
CA THR A 31 -9.75 -1.51 -1.43
C THR A 31 -11.13 -0.96 -1.71
N SER A 32 -11.38 0.25 -1.23
CA SER A 32 -12.55 1.06 -1.57
C SER A 32 -12.11 2.46 -1.94
N THR A 33 -12.59 2.95 -3.09
CA THR A 33 -12.33 4.29 -3.60
C THR A 33 -13.64 4.98 -3.91
N ASP A 34 -13.87 6.14 -3.32
CA ASP A 34 -15.02 6.98 -3.54
C ASP A 34 -14.62 8.28 -4.23
N LEU A 35 -15.20 8.56 -5.41
CA LEU A 35 -15.07 9.82 -6.11
C LEU A 35 -16.41 10.55 -6.05
N THR A 36 -16.43 11.71 -5.41
CA THR A 36 -17.68 12.48 -5.21
C THR A 36 -17.55 13.87 -5.85
N TYR A 37 -18.53 14.21 -6.70
CA TYR A 37 -18.68 15.53 -7.26
C TYR A 37 -20.13 15.99 -7.16
N SER A 38 -20.43 16.97 -6.29
CA SER A 38 -21.79 17.42 -6.01
C SER A 38 -22.71 16.25 -5.58
N THR A 39 -23.69 15.87 -6.39
CA THR A 39 -24.61 14.75 -6.13
C THR A 39 -24.23 13.47 -6.89
N ALA A 40 -23.17 13.51 -7.69
CA ALA A 40 -22.65 12.35 -8.42
C ALA A 40 -21.56 11.64 -7.61
N LYS A 41 -21.62 10.33 -7.55
CA LYS A 41 -20.62 9.49 -6.89
C LYS A 41 -20.23 8.32 -7.78
N ILE A 42 -18.93 8.02 -7.84
CA ILE A 42 -18.41 6.76 -8.38
C ILE A 42 -17.73 6.04 -7.22
N ALA A 43 -18.13 4.82 -6.97
CA ALA A 43 -17.50 3.95 -5.98
C ALA A 43 -16.83 2.77 -6.69
N LEU A 44 -15.62 2.45 -6.27
CA LEU A 44 -14.81 1.33 -6.75
C LEU A 44 -14.48 0.44 -5.55
N ASP A 45 -15.02 -0.76 -5.53
CA ASP A 45 -14.71 -1.75 -4.48
C ASP A 45 -14.00 -2.93 -5.14
N MET A 46 -12.75 -3.17 -4.74
CA MET A 46 -11.92 -4.21 -5.32
C MET A 46 -11.21 -5.01 -4.25
N ASP A 47 -11.00 -6.29 -4.53
CA ASP A 47 -10.23 -7.19 -3.68
C ASP A 47 -9.35 -8.13 -4.52
N GLY A 48 -8.33 -8.69 -3.88
CA GLY A 48 -7.41 -9.59 -4.54
C GLY A 48 -6.13 -9.84 -3.75
N PHE A 49 -5.07 -10.13 -4.47
CA PHE A 49 -3.82 -10.57 -3.86
C PHE A 49 -2.65 -9.69 -4.29
N ALA A 50 -1.68 -9.57 -3.39
CA ALA A 50 -0.38 -9.00 -3.66
C ALA A 50 0.74 -9.93 -3.23
N ILE A 51 1.83 -9.88 -3.99
CA ILE A 51 3.12 -10.44 -3.62
C ILE A 51 4.13 -9.29 -3.62
N GLY A 52 4.95 -9.21 -2.58
CA GLY A 52 6.02 -8.22 -2.48
C GLY A 52 7.31 -8.87 -2.02
N THR A 53 8.43 -8.33 -2.44
CA THR A 53 9.75 -8.73 -1.96
C THR A 53 10.57 -7.51 -1.61
N THR A 54 11.38 -7.63 -0.57
CA THR A 54 12.40 -6.65 -0.18
C THR A 54 13.71 -7.41 -0.02
N VAL A 55 14.77 -6.91 -0.64
CA VAL A 55 16.10 -7.50 -0.59
C VAL A 55 17.04 -6.43 -0.04
N ASP A 56 17.62 -6.68 1.13
CA ASP A 56 18.64 -5.81 1.68
C ASP A 56 19.96 -6.05 0.93
N ILE A 57 20.49 -5.01 0.26
CA ILE A 57 21.77 -5.04 -0.45
C ILE A 57 22.91 -4.82 0.55
N SER A 58 22.63 -4.04 1.58
CA SER A 58 23.52 -3.75 2.70
C SER A 58 22.69 -3.38 3.92
N GLU A 59 23.35 -3.16 5.06
CA GLU A 59 22.67 -2.66 6.27
C GLU A 59 21.88 -1.37 6.04
N GLN A 60 22.30 -0.54 5.09
CA GLN A 60 21.72 0.76 4.81
C GLN A 60 20.80 0.78 3.58
N PHE A 61 20.98 -0.11 2.60
CA PHE A 61 20.28 -0.05 1.32
C PHE A 61 19.46 -1.29 1.06
N PHE A 62 18.26 -1.11 0.52
CA PHE A 62 17.38 -2.20 0.08
C PHE A 62 16.76 -1.94 -1.30
N LEU A 63 16.42 -3.01 -1.98
CA LEU A 63 15.53 -3.00 -3.16
C LEU A 63 14.17 -3.56 -2.76
N THR A 64 13.13 -3.07 -3.40
CA THR A 64 11.77 -3.60 -3.22
C THR A 64 11.08 -3.77 -4.55
N GLY A 65 10.25 -4.79 -4.65
CA GLY A 65 9.38 -5.03 -5.77
C GLY A 65 8.07 -5.62 -5.31
N SER A 66 6.97 -5.26 -5.95
CA SER A 66 5.67 -5.86 -5.65
C SER A 66 4.79 -5.91 -6.89
N TYR A 67 3.91 -6.90 -6.89
CA TYR A 67 2.85 -7.04 -7.86
C TYR A 67 1.53 -7.31 -7.13
N SER A 68 0.46 -6.65 -7.57
CA SER A 68 -0.88 -6.96 -7.10
C SER A 68 -1.84 -7.11 -8.26
N LYS A 69 -2.84 -7.97 -8.03
CA LYS A 69 -3.99 -8.14 -8.91
C LYS A 69 -5.26 -8.05 -8.10
N LEU A 70 -6.09 -7.07 -8.43
CA LEU A 70 -7.38 -6.82 -7.81
C LEU A 70 -8.49 -6.94 -8.85
N SER A 71 -9.65 -7.41 -8.42
CA SER A 71 -10.87 -7.48 -9.24
C SER A 71 -12.03 -6.95 -8.41
N GLY A 72 -12.99 -6.32 -9.04
CA GLY A 72 -14.12 -5.79 -8.29
C GLY A 72 -15.14 -5.08 -9.15
N THR A 73 -15.89 -4.19 -8.53
CA THR A 73 -16.99 -3.48 -9.18
C THR A 73 -16.80 -1.97 -9.10
N ALA A 74 -17.17 -1.30 -10.20
CA ALA A 74 -17.37 0.14 -10.24
C ALA A 74 -18.88 0.41 -10.27
N SER A 75 -19.34 1.34 -9.47
CA SER A 75 -20.73 1.81 -9.49
C SER A 75 -20.77 3.33 -9.64
N ALA A 76 -21.65 3.82 -10.52
CA ALA A 76 -21.93 5.24 -10.64
C ALA A 76 -23.34 5.54 -10.11
N SER A 77 -23.47 6.58 -9.31
CA SER A 77 -24.76 7.02 -8.76
C SER A 77 -24.94 8.51 -8.92
N LEU A 78 -26.22 8.92 -9.04
CA LEU A 78 -26.63 10.31 -9.08
C LEU A 78 -27.76 10.52 -8.07
N SER A 79 -27.60 11.49 -7.16
CA SER A 79 -28.58 11.77 -6.09
C SER A 79 -28.95 10.51 -5.28
N GLY A 80 -28.01 9.61 -5.05
CA GLY A 80 -28.19 8.38 -4.28
C GLY A 80 -28.78 7.21 -5.07
N THR A 81 -29.10 7.38 -6.36
CA THR A 81 -29.61 6.31 -7.22
C THR A 81 -28.48 5.78 -8.10
N THR A 82 -28.23 4.47 -8.05
CA THR A 82 -27.25 3.82 -8.93
C THR A 82 -27.77 3.83 -10.36
N ILE A 83 -26.97 4.39 -11.28
CA ILE A 83 -27.29 4.55 -12.70
C ILE A 83 -26.46 3.63 -13.60
N ALA A 84 -25.30 3.15 -13.14
CA ALA A 84 -24.48 2.20 -13.86
C ALA A 84 -23.63 1.38 -12.90
N THR A 85 -23.32 0.14 -13.30
CA THR A 85 -22.36 -0.75 -12.65
C THR A 85 -21.53 -1.47 -13.69
N GLY A 86 -20.28 -1.80 -13.34
CA GLY A 86 -19.38 -2.56 -14.22
C GLY A 86 -18.32 -3.29 -13.41
N ASN A 87 -17.75 -4.32 -13.99
CA ASN A 87 -16.61 -5.02 -13.40
C ASN A 87 -15.30 -4.35 -13.84
N LEU A 88 -14.33 -4.32 -12.93
CA LEU A 88 -12.98 -3.82 -13.17
C LEU A 88 -11.95 -4.81 -12.66
N ASP A 89 -10.86 -4.92 -13.42
CA ASP A 89 -9.64 -5.58 -13.02
C ASP A 89 -8.51 -4.54 -12.96
N GLN A 90 -7.66 -4.67 -11.97
CA GLN A 90 -6.50 -3.83 -11.76
C GLN A 90 -5.27 -4.69 -11.54
N ASP A 91 -4.23 -4.41 -12.33
CA ASP A 91 -2.89 -4.96 -12.13
C ASP A 91 -1.94 -3.81 -11.76
N THR A 92 -1.10 -4.02 -10.74
CA THR A 92 -0.10 -3.02 -10.39
C THR A 92 1.26 -3.67 -10.17
N LEU A 93 2.28 -3.11 -10.80
CA LEU A 93 3.69 -3.46 -10.62
C LEU A 93 4.41 -2.26 -10.01
N THR A 94 5.15 -2.50 -8.92
CA THR A 94 5.99 -1.47 -8.29
C THR A 94 7.41 -1.98 -8.15
N LEU A 95 8.39 -1.14 -8.49
CA LEU A 95 9.81 -1.41 -8.31
C LEU A 95 10.45 -0.20 -7.65
N GLY A 96 11.28 -0.41 -6.64
CA GLY A 96 11.87 0.68 -5.88
C GLY A 96 13.17 0.32 -5.19
N ALA A 97 13.76 1.34 -4.61
CA ALA A 97 14.92 1.25 -3.75
C ALA A 97 14.74 2.17 -2.55
N GLY A 98 15.47 1.91 -1.49
CA GLY A 98 15.39 2.74 -0.29
C GLY A 98 16.60 2.60 0.61
N ILE A 99 16.50 3.35 1.71
CA ILE A 99 17.51 3.39 2.77
C ILE A 99 16.89 3.09 4.12
N ASN A 100 17.61 2.34 4.95
CA ASN A 100 17.34 2.16 6.36
C ASN A 100 17.95 3.35 7.11
N LEU A 101 17.14 4.22 7.67
CA LEU A 101 17.60 5.38 8.46
C LEU A 101 17.93 4.96 9.89
N THR A 102 17.16 4.00 10.44
CA THR A 102 17.47 3.28 11.67
C THR A 102 17.18 1.80 11.47
N ASN A 103 17.85 0.91 12.17
CA ASN A 103 17.66 -0.54 12.06
C ASN A 103 17.91 -1.24 13.40
N ASP A 104 17.22 -0.79 14.47
CA ASP A 104 17.39 -1.32 15.82
C ASP A 104 16.22 -2.19 16.28
N LEU A 105 15.33 -2.58 15.34
CA LEU A 105 14.12 -3.33 15.66
C LEU A 105 14.46 -4.79 15.95
N ASP A 106 14.30 -5.21 17.22
CA ASP A 106 14.33 -6.60 17.65
C ASP A 106 12.94 -7.07 18.10
N ARG A 107 12.26 -7.77 17.20
CA ARG A 107 10.91 -8.28 17.46
C ARG A 107 10.90 -9.43 18.44
N GLN A 108 11.98 -10.22 18.53
CA GLN A 108 12.06 -11.33 19.48
C GLN A 108 12.23 -10.84 20.92
N ALA A 109 13.03 -9.80 21.11
CA ALA A 109 13.16 -9.11 22.38
C ALA A 109 11.95 -8.21 22.68
N GLY A 110 11.25 -7.71 21.68
CA GLY A 110 10.16 -6.75 21.80
C GLY A 110 10.68 -5.33 22.08
N THR A 111 11.78 -4.97 21.43
CA THR A 111 12.45 -3.67 21.62
C THR A 111 12.87 -3.07 20.27
N GLY A 112 13.17 -1.76 20.30
CA GLY A 112 13.73 -1.04 19.17
C GLY A 112 12.74 -0.61 18.11
N SER A 113 13.27 0.01 17.06
CA SER A 113 12.50 0.53 15.93
C SER A 113 13.31 0.53 14.65
N ASN A 114 12.60 0.64 13.52
CA ASN A 114 13.21 0.77 12.20
C ASN A 114 12.50 1.87 11.43
N LEU A 115 13.25 2.80 10.87
CA LEU A 115 12.77 3.86 9.98
C LEU A 115 13.37 3.66 8.59
N LYS A 116 12.53 3.56 7.59
CA LYS A 116 12.91 3.37 6.19
C LYS A 116 12.38 4.52 5.34
N ALA A 117 13.18 4.96 4.37
CA ALA A 117 12.75 5.84 3.29
C ALA A 117 12.92 5.13 1.95
N SER A 118 12.00 5.34 1.03
CA SER A 118 12.01 4.68 -0.29
C SER A 118 11.58 5.61 -1.40
N LEU A 119 12.07 5.31 -2.60
CA LEU A 119 11.64 5.85 -3.88
C LEU A 119 11.26 4.67 -4.78
N ALA A 120 10.12 4.72 -5.41
CA ALA A 120 9.64 3.62 -6.25
C ALA A 120 8.95 4.14 -7.51
N TYR A 121 9.07 3.37 -8.58
CA TYR A 121 8.27 3.51 -9.78
C TYR A 121 7.14 2.50 -9.75
N SER A 122 5.93 2.93 -10.06
CA SER A 122 4.76 2.09 -10.13
C SER A 122 4.04 2.25 -11.45
N LYS A 123 3.61 1.11 -12.00
CA LYS A 123 2.72 1.03 -13.16
C LYS A 123 1.44 0.35 -12.72
N THR A 124 0.31 1.02 -12.96
CA THR A 124 -1.03 0.48 -12.69
C THR A 124 -1.84 0.44 -13.97
N ASP A 125 -2.38 -0.72 -14.28
CA ASP A 125 -3.30 -0.93 -15.39
C ASP A 125 -4.70 -1.23 -14.82
N ILE A 126 -5.75 -0.48 -15.26
CA ILE A 126 -7.14 -0.68 -14.86
C ILE A 126 -7.98 -0.78 -16.14
N GLY A 127 -8.44 -1.99 -16.46
CA GLY A 127 -9.12 -2.26 -17.71
C GLY A 127 -8.23 -1.88 -18.91
N THR A 128 -8.61 -0.86 -19.67
CA THR A 128 -7.84 -0.34 -20.83
C THR A 128 -6.98 0.89 -20.49
N LEU A 129 -7.03 1.38 -19.26
CA LEU A 129 -6.31 2.56 -18.80
C LEU A 129 -5.00 2.15 -18.13
N SER A 130 -3.94 2.94 -18.34
CA SER A 130 -2.64 2.72 -17.71
C SER A 130 -2.12 4.03 -17.12
N ALA A 131 -1.53 3.94 -15.93
CA ALA A 131 -0.86 5.05 -15.26
C ALA A 131 0.51 4.63 -14.75
N ASN A 132 1.44 5.58 -14.78
CA ASN A 132 2.78 5.42 -14.22
C ASN A 132 3.00 6.53 -13.19
N ASN A 133 3.55 6.17 -12.04
CA ASN A 133 3.78 7.10 -10.95
C ASN A 133 5.16 6.88 -10.33
N THR A 134 5.75 7.97 -9.85
CA THR A 134 6.92 7.91 -8.98
C THR A 134 6.48 8.17 -7.54
N LEU A 135 6.78 7.23 -6.67
CA LEU A 135 6.34 7.22 -5.28
C LEU A 135 7.50 7.55 -4.35
N ILE A 136 7.22 8.35 -3.34
CA ILE A 136 8.08 8.48 -2.16
C ILE A 136 7.39 7.84 -0.97
N GLY A 137 8.13 7.14 -0.14
CA GLY A 137 7.59 6.46 1.03
C GLY A 137 8.47 6.60 2.26
N LEU A 138 7.82 6.71 3.42
CA LEU A 138 8.43 6.56 4.73
C LEU A 138 7.69 5.46 5.48
N LYS A 139 8.44 4.59 6.14
CA LYS A 139 7.88 3.53 6.96
C LYS A 139 8.61 3.51 8.30
N TYR A 140 7.83 3.50 9.38
CA TYR A 140 8.33 3.36 10.72
C TYR A 140 7.73 2.13 11.38
N ASP A 141 8.58 1.17 11.74
CA ASP A 141 8.23 -0.04 12.49
C ASP A 141 8.77 0.10 13.92
N PHE A 142 7.99 -0.23 14.92
CA PHE A 142 8.46 -0.28 16.32
C PHE A 142 7.90 -1.50 17.05
N ALA A 143 8.73 -2.06 17.96
CA ALA A 143 8.31 -3.17 18.78
C ALA A 143 7.35 -2.68 19.89
N LEU A 144 6.16 -3.30 19.97
CA LEU A 144 5.19 -3.04 21.03
C LEU A 144 5.38 -4.03 22.19
N ALA A 145 5.71 -5.27 21.87
CA ALA A 145 5.96 -6.35 22.80
C ALA A 145 6.75 -7.46 22.09
N LYS A 146 7.14 -8.51 22.83
CA LYS A 146 7.76 -9.70 22.21
C LYS A 146 6.92 -10.21 21.07
N LYS A 147 7.53 -10.37 19.89
CA LYS A 147 6.90 -10.84 18.66
C LYS A 147 5.83 -9.93 18.06
N VAL A 148 5.52 -8.78 18.69
CA VAL A 148 4.51 -7.84 18.23
C VAL A 148 5.16 -6.53 17.85
N SER A 149 4.93 -6.08 16.63
CA SER A 149 5.33 -4.74 16.19
C SER A 149 4.16 -3.99 15.54
N ILE A 150 4.20 -2.68 15.65
CA ILE A 150 3.32 -1.77 14.92
C ILE A 150 4.15 -1.10 13.83
N ASN A 151 3.53 -0.88 12.69
CA ASN A 151 4.11 -0.07 11.63
C ASN A 151 3.19 1.09 11.28
N THR A 152 3.82 2.19 10.90
CA THR A 152 3.14 3.33 10.28
C THR A 152 3.80 3.62 8.95
N THR A 153 3.00 3.99 7.97
CA THR A 153 3.47 4.32 6.63
C THR A 153 2.96 5.68 6.21
N PHE A 154 3.79 6.37 5.49
CA PHE A 154 3.46 7.59 4.78
C PHE A 154 3.98 7.44 3.36
N SER A 155 3.16 7.72 2.37
CA SER A 155 3.56 7.68 0.97
C SER A 155 2.86 8.75 0.17
N GLY A 156 3.42 9.11 -0.98
CA GLY A 156 2.82 10.06 -1.90
C GLY A 156 3.41 9.93 -3.30
N VAL A 157 2.68 10.41 -4.29
CA VAL A 157 3.14 10.55 -5.68
C VAL A 157 3.92 11.86 -5.80
N ILE A 158 5.13 11.84 -6.40
CA ILE A 158 6.00 13.02 -6.45
C ILE A 158 5.39 14.14 -7.29
N ASP A 159 4.82 13.81 -8.45
CA ASP A 159 4.31 14.81 -9.40
C ASP A 159 2.96 15.43 -8.98
N ASP A 160 2.23 14.76 -8.08
CA ASP A 160 0.92 15.19 -7.61
C ASP A 160 0.79 14.72 -6.16
N PHE A 161 1.45 15.46 -5.26
CA PHE A 161 1.63 15.03 -3.88
C PHE A 161 0.29 14.86 -3.16
N ASN A 162 -0.25 13.63 -3.30
CA ASN A 162 -1.39 13.16 -2.54
C ASN A 162 -0.90 12.17 -1.50
N PRO A 163 -0.85 12.56 -0.22
CA PRO A 163 -0.34 11.70 0.83
C PRO A 163 -1.32 10.60 1.21
N ALA A 164 -0.81 9.37 1.28
CA ALA A 164 -1.48 8.24 1.88
C ALA A 164 -0.83 7.89 3.22
N TYR A 165 -1.65 7.51 4.18
CA TYR A 165 -1.24 7.15 5.54
C TYR A 165 -1.68 5.72 5.82
N GLY A 166 -0.83 4.96 6.51
CA GLY A 166 -1.16 3.59 6.89
C GLY A 166 -0.72 3.27 8.30
N VAL A 167 -1.42 2.32 8.89
CA VAL A 167 -1.07 1.70 10.17
C VAL A 167 -1.24 0.19 10.06
N GLY A 168 -0.36 -0.54 10.68
CA GLY A 168 -0.43 -2.00 10.68
C GLY A 168 0.16 -2.62 11.93
N ILE A 169 -0.13 -3.89 12.09
CA ILE A 169 0.42 -4.72 13.16
C ILE A 169 1.05 -5.97 12.53
N ALA A 170 2.15 -6.42 13.09
CA ALA A 170 2.76 -7.67 12.71
C ALA A 170 3.07 -8.54 13.94
N TYR A 171 2.90 -9.86 13.77
CA TYR A 171 3.19 -10.87 14.78
C TYR A 171 4.19 -11.89 14.23
N SER A 172 5.35 -12.02 14.87
CA SER A 172 6.42 -12.91 14.44
C SER A 172 6.13 -14.38 14.77
N LEU A 173 6.14 -15.22 13.76
CA LEU A 173 5.86 -16.67 13.82
C LEU A 173 7.07 -17.45 13.29
N GLY A 174 8.20 -17.45 13.97
CA GLY A 174 9.39 -18.24 13.67
C GLY A 174 9.70 -18.41 12.17
N GLY A 175 10.47 -17.56 11.55
CA GLY A 175 10.81 -17.57 10.11
C GLY A 175 9.92 -16.66 9.24
N GLY A 176 8.95 -15.99 9.85
CA GLY A 176 8.10 -15.03 9.13
C GLY A 176 7.18 -14.23 10.07
N ASP A 177 6.35 -13.37 9.48
CA ASP A 177 5.42 -12.52 10.22
C ASP A 177 4.01 -12.59 9.62
N LEU A 178 3.01 -12.83 10.46
CA LEU A 178 1.62 -12.53 10.14
C LEU A 178 1.43 -11.00 10.30
N HIS A 179 0.82 -10.36 9.31
CA HIS A 179 0.56 -8.92 9.36
C HIS A 179 -0.84 -8.56 8.92
N ALA A 180 -1.35 -7.46 9.47
CA ALA A 180 -2.57 -6.81 9.03
C ALA A 180 -2.33 -5.29 9.01
N GLY A 181 -2.97 -4.59 8.09
CA GLY A 181 -2.81 -3.16 7.96
C GLY A 181 -4.00 -2.47 7.32
N TYR A 182 -4.14 -1.20 7.61
CA TYR A 182 -5.11 -0.30 7.04
C TYR A 182 -4.40 0.95 6.53
N ALA A 183 -4.74 1.38 5.32
CA ALA A 183 -4.23 2.62 4.73
C ALA A 183 -5.39 3.47 4.20
N PHE A 184 -5.19 4.78 4.16
CA PHE A 184 -6.17 5.71 3.64
C PHE A 184 -5.50 6.93 3.01
N SER A 185 -6.19 7.57 2.08
CA SER A 185 -5.88 8.92 1.60
C SER A 185 -7.15 9.69 1.28
N GLU A 186 -7.03 11.00 1.23
CA GLU A 186 -8.08 11.92 0.80
C GLU A 186 -7.46 12.99 -0.08
N ASP A 187 -8.09 13.27 -1.23
CA ASP A 187 -7.68 14.32 -2.15
C ASP A 187 -8.89 15.11 -2.67
N ASN A 188 -8.62 16.28 -3.22
CA ASN A 188 -9.62 17.11 -3.88
C ASN A 188 -9.04 17.68 -5.18
N VAL A 189 -9.41 17.08 -6.29
CA VAL A 189 -8.93 17.45 -7.62
C VAL A 189 -10.06 18.10 -8.42
N ALA A 190 -9.93 19.38 -8.71
CA ALA A 190 -10.92 20.15 -9.49
C ALA A 190 -12.36 20.07 -8.94
N GLY A 191 -12.52 20.00 -7.62
CA GLY A 191 -13.82 19.89 -6.95
C GLY A 191 -14.37 18.47 -6.85
N ILE A 192 -13.64 17.47 -7.32
CA ILE A 192 -13.93 16.05 -7.09
C ILE A 192 -13.22 15.64 -5.80
N LYS A 193 -14.00 15.29 -4.78
CA LYS A 193 -13.47 14.66 -3.57
C LYS A 193 -13.18 13.19 -3.86
N ILE A 194 -12.01 12.75 -3.43
CA ILE A 194 -11.50 11.40 -3.64
C ILE A 194 -11.11 10.85 -2.29
N GLU A 195 -11.69 9.72 -1.91
CA GLU A 195 -11.41 9.03 -0.65
C GLU A 195 -11.02 7.59 -0.96
N ASP A 196 -9.83 7.19 -0.52
CA ASP A 196 -9.35 5.83 -0.69
C ASP A 196 -9.08 5.18 0.64
N SER A 197 -9.40 3.91 0.72
CA SER A 197 -9.01 3.05 1.82
C SER A 197 -8.58 1.68 1.34
N ALA A 198 -7.66 1.06 2.08
CA ALA A 198 -7.21 -0.30 1.82
C ALA A 198 -7.03 -1.06 3.13
N LEU A 199 -7.57 -2.26 3.18
CA LEU A 199 -7.32 -3.24 4.23
C LEU A 199 -6.45 -4.35 3.66
N SER A 200 -5.44 -4.78 4.40
CA SER A 200 -4.60 -5.90 4.01
C SER A 200 -4.41 -6.88 5.16
N ILE A 201 -4.32 -8.17 4.83
CA ILE A 201 -3.88 -9.23 5.73
C ILE A 201 -2.97 -10.17 4.98
N GLY A 202 -1.87 -10.59 5.59
CA GLY A 202 -0.92 -11.42 4.89
C GLY A 202 0.12 -12.06 5.79
N TYR A 203 0.98 -12.82 5.14
CA TYR A 203 2.13 -13.47 5.75
C TYR A 203 3.39 -13.17 4.96
N SER A 204 4.49 -12.98 5.66
CA SER A 204 5.79 -12.76 5.05
C SER A 204 6.80 -13.77 5.57
N LEU A 205 7.66 -14.24 4.66
CA LEU A 205 8.79 -15.11 4.91
C LEU A 205 10.07 -14.29 4.97
N ASN A 206 10.92 -14.56 5.94
CA ASN A 206 12.27 -13.98 6.07
C ASN A 206 13.30 -15.05 5.66
N PHE A 207 14.35 -14.68 4.90
CA PHE A 207 15.46 -15.56 4.50
C PHE A 207 16.79 -14.85 4.61
#